data_f1debf8a74e81054160528555341d9e5
#
_entry.id   f1debf8a74e81054160528555341d9e5
#
_cell.length_a   1.000
_cell.length_b   1.000
_cell.length_c   1.000
_cell.angle_alpha   90.00
_cell.angle_beta   90.00
_cell.angle_gamma   90.00
#
_symmetry.space_group_name_H-M   'P 1'
#
loop_
_entity.id
_entity.type
_entity.pdbx_description
1 polymer ?
#
loop_
_entity_poly.entity_id
_entity_poly.type
_entity_poly.pdbx_seq_one_letter_code
_entity_poly.pdbx_strand_id
1 'polypeptide(L)'
;TVYSYVDMVALGSANSYYSVIGNGINTMDTCGGIDLNDEYHPYALPGVSYGKNLNTNSNSIDISITRLTPKSLAWLNKLTVNARRKLKINEQQFCFRDSRISRSGNVCNFNLINSKNHDITIWNVSDPINPMEQGYSSNGNNFSFVCTTDTLMEHCVCPDNDFYTPSFIGKVENQNLHSLQQADFVIVTH
;
A
#
# COMPACT_ATOMS: atom_id res chain seq x y z
N THR A 1 12.79 6.69 9.63
CA THR A 1 12.32 5.31 9.96
C THR A 1 11.25 4.91 8.97
N VAL A 2 11.36 3.73 8.43
CA VAL A 2 10.41 3.12 7.52
C VAL A 2 9.85 1.87 8.19
N TYR A 3 8.55 1.71 8.13
CA TYR A 3 7.90 0.49 8.60
C TYR A 3 7.64 -0.42 7.42
N SER A 4 8.14 -1.65 7.45
CA SER A 4 7.88 -2.68 6.45
C SER A 4 7.13 -3.85 7.08
N TYR A 5 6.22 -4.42 6.31
CA TYR A 5 5.46 -5.62 6.66
C TYR A 5 5.51 -6.57 5.47
N VAL A 6 5.93 -7.79 5.73
CA VAL A 6 6.03 -8.87 4.73
C VAL A 6 4.99 -9.93 5.11
N ASP A 7 4.18 -10.32 4.17
CA ASP A 7 3.16 -11.36 4.31
C ASP A 7 3.48 -12.49 3.32
N MET A 8 3.74 -13.67 3.87
CA MET A 8 4.13 -14.87 3.12
C MET A 8 3.07 -15.95 3.27
N VAL A 9 2.95 -16.79 2.26
CA VAL A 9 2.20 -18.06 2.34
C VAL A 9 3.09 -19.20 1.88
N ALA A 10 2.93 -20.38 2.47
CA ALA A 10 3.75 -21.52 2.10
C ALA A 10 2.97 -22.85 2.09
N LEU A 11 3.42 -23.73 1.22
CA LEU A 11 3.02 -25.13 1.13
C LEU A 11 4.20 -26.01 1.51
N GLY A 12 4.06 -26.81 2.53
CA GLY A 12 5.06 -27.79 2.98
C GLY A 12 4.49 -28.71 4.04
N SER A 13 4.94 -29.95 4.11
CA SER A 13 4.52 -30.94 5.14
C SER A 13 5.04 -30.64 6.54
N ALA A 14 5.98 -29.70 6.65
CA ALA A 14 6.52 -29.21 7.91
C ALA A 14 6.59 -27.69 7.89
N ASN A 15 6.86 -27.06 9.03
CA ASN A 15 7.03 -25.63 9.12
C ASN A 15 8.09 -25.13 8.11
N SER A 16 7.74 -24.06 7.44
CA SER A 16 8.59 -23.39 6.46
C SER A 16 9.14 -22.09 7.05
N TYR A 17 10.45 -21.94 6.99
CA TYR A 17 11.17 -20.81 7.57
C TYR A 17 11.74 -19.90 6.48
N TYR A 18 11.65 -18.60 6.69
CA TYR A 18 12.14 -17.56 5.79
C TYR A 18 12.97 -16.54 6.55
N SER A 19 14.12 -16.20 6.02
CA SER A 19 14.89 -15.04 6.47
C SER A 19 14.42 -13.82 5.70
N VAL A 20 14.00 -12.79 6.42
CA VAL A 20 13.65 -11.49 5.86
C VAL A 20 14.66 -10.47 6.36
N ILE A 21 15.45 -9.93 5.46
CA ILE A 21 16.49 -8.95 5.76
C ILE A 21 16.07 -7.62 5.14
N GLY A 22 15.94 -6.60 5.97
CA GLY A 22 15.71 -5.23 5.53
C GLY A 22 16.74 -4.30 6.12
N ASN A 23 17.53 -3.63 5.28
CA ASN A 23 18.61 -2.72 5.71
C ASN A 23 19.50 -3.31 6.83
N GLY A 24 19.87 -4.57 6.69
CA GLY A 24 20.73 -5.28 7.67
C GLY A 24 20.01 -5.84 8.91
N ILE A 25 18.71 -5.56 9.09
CA ILE A 25 17.92 -6.18 10.16
C ILE A 25 17.37 -7.50 9.65
N ASN A 26 17.83 -8.59 10.25
CA ASN A 26 17.38 -9.94 9.93
C ASN A 26 16.28 -10.39 10.90
N THR A 27 15.24 -10.97 10.32
CA THR A 27 14.15 -11.61 11.07
C THR A 27 13.76 -12.90 10.40
N MET A 28 13.24 -13.81 11.19
CA MET A 28 12.76 -15.10 10.71
C MET A 28 11.23 -15.12 10.75
N ASP A 29 10.62 -15.38 9.60
CA ASP A 29 9.19 -15.61 9.49
C ASP A 29 8.94 -17.11 9.32
N THR A 30 7.79 -17.58 9.80
CA THR A 30 7.44 -19.01 9.80
C THR A 30 6.03 -19.20 9.28
N CYS A 31 5.87 -20.09 8.29
CA CYS A 31 4.58 -20.61 7.88
C CYS A 31 4.38 -22.00 8.44
N GLY A 32 3.17 -22.32 8.89
CA GLY A 32 2.84 -23.64 9.43
C GLY A 32 2.96 -24.75 8.39
N GLY A 33 3.23 -25.97 8.85
CA GLY A 33 3.17 -27.18 8.01
C GLY A 33 1.74 -27.63 7.80
N ILE A 34 1.49 -28.29 6.66
CA ILE A 34 0.20 -28.84 6.24
C ILE A 34 0.31 -30.37 6.25
N ASP A 35 -0.69 -31.05 6.79
CA ASP A 35 -0.81 -32.50 6.61
C ASP A 35 -1.28 -32.78 5.17
N LEU A 36 -0.35 -33.16 4.30
CA LEU A 36 -0.63 -33.43 2.89
C LEU A 36 -1.41 -34.76 2.68
N ASN A 37 -1.66 -35.54 3.73
CA ASN A 37 -2.50 -36.75 3.66
C ASN A 37 -3.97 -36.42 3.94
N ASP A 38 -4.28 -35.25 4.44
CA ASP A 38 -5.66 -34.78 4.61
C ASP A 38 -6.18 -34.30 3.24
N GLU A 39 -7.21 -34.95 2.69
CA GLU A 39 -7.82 -34.61 1.42
C GLU A 39 -8.42 -33.18 1.39
N TYR A 40 -8.72 -32.62 2.55
CA TYR A 40 -9.33 -31.28 2.72
C TYR A 40 -8.32 -30.22 3.16
N HIS A 41 -7.02 -30.50 3.08
CA HIS A 41 -6.02 -29.53 3.52
C HIS A 41 -6.06 -28.24 2.67
N PRO A 42 -5.77 -27.07 3.26
CA PRO A 42 -5.64 -25.83 2.50
C PRO A 42 -4.43 -25.93 1.56
N TYR A 43 -4.50 -25.26 0.40
CA TYR A 43 -3.40 -25.26 -0.56
C TYR A 43 -2.10 -24.69 0.02
N ALA A 44 -2.20 -23.65 0.82
CA ALA A 44 -1.06 -23.03 1.52
C ALA A 44 -1.50 -22.39 2.83
N LEU A 45 -0.60 -22.26 3.80
CA LEU A 45 -0.85 -21.59 5.05
C LEU A 45 -0.13 -20.24 5.11
N PRO A 46 -0.77 -19.20 5.69
CA PRO A 46 -0.13 -17.93 5.91
C PRO A 46 0.98 -18.05 6.96
N GLY A 47 2.01 -17.25 6.80
CA GLY A 47 3.06 -17.07 7.79
C GLY A 47 2.68 -16.09 8.88
N VAL A 48 3.42 -16.15 9.97
CA VAL A 48 3.41 -15.11 11.00
C VAL A 48 4.36 -14.01 10.53
N SER A 49 3.79 -12.98 9.94
CA SER A 49 4.55 -11.83 9.46
C SER A 49 4.64 -10.76 10.54
N TYR A 50 5.83 -10.26 10.78
CA TYR A 50 6.06 -9.17 11.71
C TYR A 50 6.43 -7.90 10.95
N GLY A 51 5.75 -6.80 11.30
CA GLY A 51 6.17 -5.49 10.84
C GLY A 51 7.48 -5.07 11.51
N LYS A 52 8.37 -4.47 10.73
CA LYS A 52 9.69 -4.01 11.19
C LYS A 52 9.88 -2.53 10.94
N ASN A 53 10.48 -1.86 11.92
CA ASN A 53 10.98 -0.51 11.74
C ASN A 53 12.40 -0.59 11.19
N LEU A 54 12.58 -0.13 9.97
CA LEU A 54 13.87 -0.04 9.31
C LEU A 54 14.39 1.39 9.41
N ASN A 55 15.61 1.57 9.89
CA ASN A 55 16.28 2.87 9.87
C ASN A 55 17.06 2.98 8.57
N THR A 56 16.79 4.01 7.80
CA THR A 56 17.53 4.32 6.59
C THR A 56 17.79 5.82 6.50
N ASN A 57 19.00 6.17 6.07
CA ASN A 57 19.38 7.52 5.67
C ASN A 57 19.42 7.62 4.12
N SER A 58 19.09 6.53 3.43
CA SER A 58 19.06 6.42 1.97
C SER A 58 17.65 6.71 1.43
N ASN A 59 17.57 6.99 0.14
CA ASN A 59 16.32 7.08 -0.61
C ASN A 59 15.82 5.72 -1.08
N SER A 60 16.55 4.64 -0.78
CA SER A 60 16.23 3.26 -1.12
C SER A 60 16.16 2.38 0.12
N ILE A 61 15.41 1.31 0.02
CA ILE A 61 15.32 0.24 1.01
C ILE A 61 15.49 -1.06 0.26
N ASP A 62 16.42 -1.88 0.75
CA ASP A 62 16.64 -3.22 0.22
C ASP A 62 15.98 -4.22 1.15
N ILE A 63 15.06 -5.01 0.63
CA ILE A 63 14.40 -6.10 1.34
C ILE A 63 14.70 -7.40 0.61
N SER A 64 15.39 -8.30 1.30
CA SER A 64 15.72 -9.63 0.81
C SER A 64 14.93 -10.69 1.56
N ILE A 65 14.27 -11.57 0.83
CA ILE A 65 13.50 -12.68 1.39
C ILE A 65 14.14 -13.97 0.88
N THR A 66 14.62 -14.80 1.81
CA THR A 66 15.30 -16.05 1.50
C THR A 66 14.58 -17.22 2.16
N ARG A 67 14.22 -18.22 1.36
CA ARG A 67 13.67 -19.47 1.86
C ARG A 67 14.78 -20.29 2.52
N LEU A 68 14.55 -20.73 3.76
CA LEU A 68 15.46 -21.56 4.52
C LEU A 68 15.09 -23.05 4.49
N THR A 69 13.83 -23.38 4.23
CA THR A 69 13.33 -24.77 4.16
C THR A 69 13.34 -25.27 2.72
N PRO A 70 14.22 -26.19 2.31
CA PRO A 70 14.43 -26.54 0.90
C PRO A 70 13.23 -27.16 0.18
N LYS A 71 12.37 -27.89 0.90
CA LYS A 71 11.26 -28.67 0.32
C LYS A 71 9.90 -27.94 0.36
N SER A 72 9.84 -26.70 0.83
CA SER A 72 8.61 -25.92 0.81
C SER A 72 8.49 -25.06 -0.45
N LEU A 73 7.29 -24.86 -0.93
CA LEU A 73 6.95 -23.80 -1.88
C LEU A 73 6.50 -22.57 -1.12
N ALA A 74 6.83 -21.40 -1.60
CA ALA A 74 6.43 -20.15 -0.96
C ALA A 74 6.13 -19.05 -1.95
N TRP A 75 5.24 -18.20 -1.55
CA TRP A 75 4.85 -17.02 -2.30
C TRP A 75 4.84 -15.80 -1.38
N LEU A 76 5.33 -14.69 -1.91
CA LEU A 76 5.13 -13.39 -1.29
C LEU A 76 3.69 -12.95 -1.59
N ASN A 77 2.84 -12.93 -0.57
CA ASN A 77 1.47 -12.50 -0.70
C ASN A 77 1.37 -10.96 -0.76
N LYS A 78 2.06 -10.29 0.17
CA LYS A 78 2.02 -8.84 0.26
C LYS A 78 3.30 -8.27 0.85
N LEU A 79 3.77 -7.18 0.27
CA LEU A 79 4.78 -6.32 0.85
C LEU A 79 4.19 -4.93 1.08
N THR A 80 4.17 -4.49 2.34
CA THR A 80 3.72 -3.15 2.70
C THR A 80 4.91 -2.34 3.22
N VAL A 81 5.11 -1.16 2.66
CA VAL A 81 6.15 -0.24 3.08
C VAL A 81 5.52 1.11 3.40
N ASN A 82 5.66 1.54 4.65
CA ASN A 82 5.23 2.86 5.10
C ASN A 82 6.45 3.72 5.40
N ALA A 83 6.67 4.74 4.60
CA ALA A 83 7.79 5.63 4.74
C ALA A 83 7.33 7.07 4.94
N ARG A 84 7.96 7.76 5.89
CA ARG A 84 7.82 9.20 6.02
C ARG A 84 8.93 9.87 5.21
N ARG A 85 8.55 10.67 4.23
CA ARG A 85 9.48 11.40 3.36
C ARG A 85 9.24 12.90 3.41
N LYS A 86 10.22 13.67 2.98
CA LYS A 86 10.00 15.08 2.65
C LYS A 86 9.08 15.17 1.44
N LEU A 87 8.09 16.06 1.48
CA LEU A 87 7.17 16.28 0.37
C LEU A 87 7.87 17.14 -0.69
N LYS A 88 8.67 16.49 -1.53
CA LYS A 88 9.26 17.13 -2.70
C LYS A 88 8.36 16.87 -3.90
N ILE A 89 8.04 17.95 -4.62
CA ILE A 89 7.28 17.90 -5.85
C ILE A 89 8.23 17.42 -6.95
N ASN A 90 7.87 16.33 -7.57
CA ASN A 90 8.53 15.72 -8.73
C ASN A 90 7.70 15.98 -9.99
N GLU A 91 8.07 15.38 -11.09
CA GLU A 91 7.38 15.51 -12.39
C GLU A 91 6.06 14.73 -12.45
N GLN A 92 5.80 13.83 -11.49
CA GLN A 92 4.64 12.94 -11.48
C GLN A 92 3.69 13.24 -10.32
N GLN A 93 2.42 12.98 -10.55
CA GLN A 93 1.40 12.98 -9.50
C GLN A 93 1.79 12.04 -8.36
N PHE A 94 1.57 12.47 -7.12
CA PHE A 94 1.75 11.60 -5.96
C PHE A 94 0.74 11.95 -4.85
N CYS A 95 0.33 10.92 -4.10
CA CYS A 95 -0.51 11.11 -2.94
C CYS A 95 0.27 10.83 -1.64
N PHE A 96 -0.16 11.44 -0.56
CA PHE A 96 0.44 11.29 0.77
C PHE A 96 -0.59 11.41 1.88
N ARG A 97 -0.29 10.76 2.99
CA ARG A 97 -1.04 10.80 4.24
C ARG A 97 -0.10 10.50 5.41
N ASP A 98 -0.45 10.92 6.63
CA ASP A 98 0.32 10.58 7.83
C ASP A 98 -0.63 10.22 8.97
N SER A 99 -0.72 8.94 9.28
CA SER A 99 -1.61 8.43 10.35
C SER A 99 -1.20 8.87 11.75
N ARG A 100 0.04 9.35 11.94
CA ARG A 100 0.54 9.78 13.25
C ARG A 100 0.00 11.13 13.70
N ILE A 101 -0.50 11.93 12.76
CA ILE A 101 -1.05 13.25 13.04
C ILE A 101 -2.58 13.23 13.17
N SER A 102 -3.21 12.09 12.80
CA SER A 102 -4.66 11.93 12.83
C SER A 102 -5.15 11.75 14.27
N ARG A 103 -5.80 12.77 14.81
CA ARG A 103 -6.48 12.75 16.11
C ARG A 103 -7.40 13.95 16.26
N SER A 104 -8.46 13.80 17.06
CA SER A 104 -9.45 14.84 17.29
C SER A 104 -8.83 16.17 17.74
N GLY A 105 -9.29 17.26 17.13
CA GLY A 105 -8.86 18.64 17.40
C GLY A 105 -7.47 18.99 16.87
N ASN A 106 -6.80 18.12 16.13
CA ASN A 106 -5.48 18.40 15.59
C ASN A 106 -5.53 19.19 14.27
N VAL A 107 -4.56 20.09 14.12
CA VAL A 107 -4.35 20.91 12.92
C VAL A 107 -2.90 20.77 12.50
N CYS A 108 -2.66 20.51 11.23
CA CYS A 108 -1.32 20.34 10.70
C CYS A 108 -1.02 21.30 9.56
N ASN A 109 0.24 21.75 9.52
CA ASN A 109 0.78 22.47 8.39
C ASN A 109 1.65 21.53 7.56
N PHE A 110 1.26 21.34 6.29
CA PHE A 110 2.01 20.57 5.31
C PHE A 110 2.91 21.49 4.50
N ASN A 111 4.19 21.16 4.41
CA ASN A 111 5.18 21.91 3.66
C ASN A 111 5.70 21.07 2.49
N LEU A 112 5.58 21.61 1.28
CA LEU A 112 6.01 20.98 0.03
C LEU A 112 7.17 21.79 -0.56
N ILE A 113 8.13 21.11 -1.15
CA ILE A 113 9.30 21.74 -1.81
C ILE A 113 9.15 21.57 -3.32
N ASN A 114 9.03 22.68 -4.02
CA ASN A 114 8.91 22.76 -5.47
C ASN A 114 10.18 23.34 -6.11
N SER A 115 11.25 22.55 -6.13
CA SER A 115 12.56 23.01 -6.60
C SER A 115 12.64 23.24 -8.13
N LYS A 116 11.65 22.77 -8.89
CA LYS A 116 11.60 22.89 -10.36
C LYS A 116 10.55 23.89 -10.85
N ASN A 117 9.87 24.61 -9.96
CA ASN A 117 8.85 25.61 -10.27
C ASN A 117 7.67 25.06 -11.09
N HIS A 118 7.22 23.85 -10.81
CA HIS A 118 6.00 23.32 -11.41
C HIS A 118 4.78 24.15 -10.99
N ASP A 119 3.83 24.31 -11.86
CA ASP A 119 2.47 24.63 -11.44
C ASP A 119 1.89 23.43 -10.71
N ILE A 120 1.18 23.65 -9.62
CA ILE A 120 0.64 22.56 -8.84
C ILE A 120 -0.84 22.77 -8.53
N THR A 121 -1.54 21.65 -8.54
CA THR A 121 -2.87 21.54 -7.94
C THR A 121 -2.80 20.51 -6.82
N ILE A 122 -3.37 20.83 -5.68
CA ILE A 122 -3.46 19.92 -4.53
C ILE A 122 -4.92 19.54 -4.34
N TRP A 123 -5.18 18.24 -4.25
CA TRP A 123 -6.51 17.69 -4.00
C TRP A 123 -6.55 17.01 -2.64
N ASN A 124 -7.56 17.33 -1.84
CA ASN A 124 -7.96 16.50 -0.71
C ASN A 124 -8.86 15.38 -1.25
N VAL A 125 -8.35 14.15 -1.18
CA VAL A 125 -9.02 12.94 -1.67
C VAL A 125 -9.41 11.99 -0.54
N SER A 126 -9.51 12.51 0.67
CA SER A 126 -9.94 11.74 1.85
C SER A 126 -11.33 11.13 1.67
N ASP A 127 -12.21 11.83 0.98
CA ASP A 127 -13.45 11.28 0.41
C ASP A 127 -13.23 11.11 -1.10
N PRO A 128 -13.09 9.87 -1.61
CA PRO A 128 -12.82 9.64 -3.03
C PRO A 128 -13.99 9.96 -3.94
N ILE A 129 -15.22 10.10 -3.40
CA ILE A 129 -16.41 10.43 -4.17
C ILE A 129 -16.56 11.95 -4.32
N ASN A 130 -16.06 12.71 -3.33
CA ASN A 130 -16.15 14.17 -3.32
C ASN A 130 -14.76 14.79 -3.10
N PRO A 131 -13.82 14.65 -4.05
CA PRO A 131 -12.51 15.29 -3.93
C PRO A 131 -12.66 16.82 -3.94
N MET A 132 -11.88 17.50 -3.12
CA MET A 132 -11.88 18.97 -3.02
C MET A 132 -10.50 19.53 -3.31
N GLU A 133 -10.45 20.62 -4.05
CA GLU A 133 -9.20 21.34 -4.25
C GLU A 133 -8.73 21.97 -2.94
N GLN A 134 -7.46 21.77 -2.60
CA GLN A 134 -6.82 22.29 -1.41
C GLN A 134 -6.02 23.55 -1.76
N GLY A 135 -6.48 24.71 -1.28
CA GLY A 135 -5.73 25.95 -1.41
C GLY A 135 -4.42 25.92 -0.62
N TYR A 136 -3.42 26.61 -1.12
CA TYR A 136 -2.10 26.70 -0.51
C TYR A 136 -1.51 28.12 -0.61
N SER A 137 -0.50 28.41 0.21
CA SER A 137 0.32 29.60 0.12
C SER A 137 1.70 29.26 -0.42
N SER A 138 2.29 30.17 -1.20
CA SER A 138 3.64 30.01 -1.77
C SER A 138 4.60 31.04 -1.21
N ASN A 139 5.84 30.61 -0.96
CA ASN A 139 6.97 31.49 -0.63
C ASN A 139 8.22 30.95 -1.34
N GLY A 140 8.52 31.54 -2.51
CA GLY A 140 9.54 30.99 -3.41
C GLY A 140 9.20 29.56 -3.80
N ASN A 141 10.16 28.66 -3.58
CA ASN A 141 10.02 27.24 -3.90
C ASN A 141 9.30 26.42 -2.81
N ASN A 142 8.76 27.06 -1.78
CA ASN A 142 8.05 26.39 -0.72
C ASN A 142 6.56 26.67 -0.82
N PHE A 143 5.76 25.62 -0.79
CA PHE A 143 4.31 25.69 -0.75
C PHE A 143 3.84 25.14 0.60
N SER A 144 2.82 25.74 1.18
CA SER A 144 2.28 25.25 2.45
C SER A 144 0.77 25.41 2.50
N PHE A 145 0.13 24.48 3.17
CA PHE A 145 -1.27 24.56 3.51
C PHE A 145 -1.54 23.98 4.90
N VAL A 146 -2.59 24.48 5.51
CA VAL A 146 -3.05 24.06 6.83
C VAL A 146 -4.39 23.36 6.67
N CYS A 147 -4.54 22.21 7.31
CA CYS A 147 -5.84 21.55 7.41
C CYS A 147 -6.04 20.88 8.77
N THR A 148 -7.30 20.66 9.12
CA THR A 148 -7.68 19.83 10.26
C THR A 148 -7.31 18.37 9.95
N THR A 149 -6.82 17.65 10.96
CA THR A 149 -6.44 16.25 10.85
C THR A 149 -7.14 15.41 11.91
N ASP A 150 -8.43 15.73 12.17
CA ASP A 150 -9.30 14.99 13.09
C ASP A 150 -9.41 13.51 12.69
N THR A 151 -9.42 13.25 11.40
CA THR A 151 -9.37 11.94 10.77
C THR A 151 -8.14 11.80 9.89
N LEU A 152 -7.91 10.62 9.32
CA LEU A 152 -6.83 10.41 8.37
C LEU A 152 -7.13 11.15 7.07
N MET A 153 -6.38 12.21 6.83
CA MET A 153 -6.47 13.02 5.61
C MET A 153 -5.50 12.51 4.56
N GLU A 154 -5.97 12.41 3.31
CA GLU A 154 -5.16 12.04 2.16
C GLU A 154 -5.20 13.16 1.12
N HIS A 155 -4.00 13.55 0.66
CA HIS A 155 -3.87 14.60 -0.35
C HIS A 155 -3.05 14.08 -1.53
N CYS A 156 -3.46 14.51 -2.74
CA CYS A 156 -2.73 14.26 -3.98
C CYS A 156 -2.23 15.57 -4.54
N VAL A 157 -0.97 15.59 -4.95
CA VAL A 157 -0.33 16.72 -5.64
C VAL A 157 -0.17 16.35 -7.11
N CYS A 158 -0.66 17.22 -7.98
CA CYS A 158 -0.60 17.07 -9.43
C CYS A 158 0.24 18.22 -9.99
N PRO A 159 1.50 17.98 -10.35
CA PRO A 159 2.34 18.97 -11.02
C PRO A 159 1.87 19.19 -12.45
N ASP A 160 1.92 20.44 -12.94
CA ASP A 160 1.67 20.84 -14.33
C ASP A 160 0.36 20.28 -14.94
N ASN A 161 -0.64 19.98 -14.07
CA ASN A 161 -1.88 19.31 -14.44
C ASN A 161 -1.70 17.94 -15.12
N ASP A 162 -0.57 17.26 -14.85
CA ASP A 162 -0.30 15.91 -15.35
C ASP A 162 -1.05 14.87 -14.52
N PHE A 163 -2.35 14.76 -14.75
CA PHE A 163 -3.22 13.77 -14.10
C PHE A 163 -3.08 12.41 -14.75
N TYR A 164 -3.14 11.37 -13.92
CA TYR A 164 -3.25 10.02 -14.45
C TYR A 164 -4.51 9.87 -15.31
N THR A 165 -4.33 9.39 -16.51
CA THR A 165 -5.43 9.14 -17.44
C THR A 165 -5.89 7.69 -17.31
N PRO A 166 -7.16 7.44 -16.96
CA PRO A 166 -7.68 6.08 -16.91
C PRO A 166 -7.76 5.47 -18.31
N SER A 167 -7.35 4.22 -18.43
CA SER A 167 -7.51 3.46 -19.68
C SER A 167 -8.90 2.81 -19.72
N PHE A 168 -9.61 3.01 -20.82
CA PHE A 168 -10.86 2.31 -21.05
C PHE A 168 -10.57 0.83 -21.32
N ILE A 169 -11.00 -0.06 -20.42
CA ILE A 169 -10.77 -1.49 -20.54
C ILE A 169 -11.88 -2.16 -21.36
N GLY A 170 -13.10 -1.67 -21.25
CA GLY A 170 -14.25 -2.25 -21.92
C GLY A 170 -15.56 -1.89 -21.24
N LYS A 171 -16.64 -2.23 -21.89
CA LYS A 171 -17.98 -2.12 -21.34
C LYS A 171 -18.33 -3.41 -20.59
N VAL A 172 -18.74 -3.29 -19.34
CA VAL A 172 -19.27 -4.44 -18.60
C VAL A 172 -20.71 -4.65 -19.05
N GLU A 173 -20.98 -5.79 -19.64
CA GLU A 173 -22.34 -6.15 -20.03
C GLU A 173 -23.19 -6.50 -18.80
N ASN A 174 -24.45 -6.12 -18.85
CA ASN A 174 -25.40 -6.50 -17.82
C ASN A 174 -25.68 -8.00 -17.92
N GLN A 175 -25.35 -8.74 -16.91
CA GLN A 175 -25.58 -10.19 -16.85
C GLN A 175 -27.07 -10.57 -16.79
N ASN A 176 -27.95 -9.60 -16.51
CA ASN A 176 -29.39 -9.79 -16.45
C ASN A 176 -29.83 -11.01 -15.60
N LEU A 177 -29.23 -11.17 -14.44
CA LEU A 177 -29.43 -12.32 -13.55
C LEU A 177 -30.89 -12.51 -13.13
N HIS A 178 -31.70 -11.44 -13.12
CA HIS A 178 -33.12 -11.50 -12.76
C HIS A 178 -34.01 -12.14 -13.83
N SER A 179 -33.52 -12.27 -15.06
CA SER A 179 -34.27 -12.92 -16.14
C SER A 179 -33.90 -14.40 -16.36
N LEU A 180 -32.92 -14.88 -15.57
CA LEU A 180 -32.57 -16.30 -15.62
C LEU A 180 -33.74 -17.16 -15.09
N GLN A 181 -33.95 -18.30 -15.74
CA GLN A 181 -34.85 -19.30 -15.20
C GLN A 181 -34.28 -19.90 -13.92
N GLN A 182 -35.14 -20.58 -13.14
CA GLN A 182 -34.66 -21.24 -11.93
C GLN A 182 -33.51 -22.19 -12.26
N ALA A 183 -32.39 -22.00 -11.52
CA ALA A 183 -31.22 -22.85 -11.63
C ALA A 183 -31.20 -23.87 -10.48
N ASP A 184 -30.95 -25.14 -10.79
CA ASP A 184 -30.83 -26.20 -9.78
C ASP A 184 -29.49 -26.14 -9.05
N PHE A 185 -28.50 -25.46 -9.64
CA PHE A 185 -27.15 -25.30 -9.07
C PHE A 185 -26.51 -23.97 -9.51
N VAL A 186 -25.91 -23.24 -8.57
CA VAL A 186 -25.24 -21.98 -8.84
C VAL A 186 -23.78 -22.06 -8.34
N ILE A 187 -22.83 -21.84 -9.24
CA ILE A 187 -21.42 -21.71 -8.89
C ILE A 187 -21.06 -20.22 -8.91
N VAL A 188 -20.56 -19.71 -7.79
CA VAL A 188 -20.05 -18.35 -7.69
C VAL A 188 -18.53 -18.40 -7.70
N THR A 189 -17.92 -17.77 -8.69
CA THR A 189 -16.46 -17.61 -8.79
C THR A 189 -16.13 -16.11 -8.85
N HIS A 190 -14.88 -15.77 -8.55
CA HIS A 190 -14.36 -14.40 -8.66
C HIS A 190 -13.21 -14.33 -9.64
#